data_164e9123e950b6db6e5cdf2f2f768333
#
_entry.id   164e9123e950b6db6e5cdf2f2f768333
#
_cell.length_a   1.000
_cell.length_b   1.000
_cell.length_c   1.000
_cell.angle_alpha   90.00
_cell.angle_beta   90.00
_cell.angle_gamma   90.00
#
_symmetry.space_group_name_H-M   'P 1'
#
loop_
_entity.id
_entity.type
_entity.pdbx_description
1 polymer ?
#
loop_
_entity_poly.entity_id
_entity_poly.type
_entity_poly.pdbx_seq_one_letter_code
_entity_poly.pdbx_strand_id
1 'polypeptide(L)'
;MKKKISVLINNDKIRKFNKIISVESDKSISHRALLIASQCIGPSNINNILESEDVKNTIICLQKLGVKILKKNKKYIVYGNGLASFKKPKNNFLYTGNSGTLTRLIFSLIGTQSNLKVKISGDASLNKRDMKRIIDPLSKIGCNFYPKNKATLPLTIEGTSLPLAQKHLEKIGSAQVKSSILLAALNTPGITRIEVEKISRYHT
;
A
#
# COMPACT_ATOMS: atom_id res chain seq x y z
N MET A 1 0.54 -34.70 -2.84
CA MET A 1 -0.51 -35.11 -1.89
C MET A 1 -0.97 -33.87 -1.09
N LYS A 2 -2.24 -33.45 -1.20
CA LYS A 2 -2.79 -32.39 -0.35
C LYS A 2 -3.01 -32.93 1.06
N LYS A 3 -2.33 -32.37 2.07
CA LYS A 3 -2.60 -32.67 3.47
C LYS A 3 -4.06 -32.31 3.78
N LYS A 4 -4.88 -33.31 4.08
CA LYS A 4 -6.21 -33.09 4.66
C LYS A 4 -6.00 -32.56 6.08
N ILE A 5 -6.45 -31.35 6.35
CA ILE A 5 -6.50 -30.80 7.69
C ILE A 5 -7.92 -31.04 8.19
N SER A 6 -8.04 -31.80 9.27
CA SER A 6 -9.30 -31.95 10.01
C SER A 6 -9.23 -31.11 11.27
N VAL A 7 -10.29 -30.36 11.55
CA VAL A 7 -10.44 -29.57 12.78
C VAL A 7 -11.51 -30.23 13.61
N LEU A 8 -11.15 -30.62 14.84
CA LEU A 8 -12.12 -31.09 15.85
C LEU A 8 -12.53 -29.89 16.70
N ILE A 9 -13.81 -29.56 16.69
CA ILE A 9 -14.37 -28.55 17.58
C ILE A 9 -14.95 -29.28 18.78
N ASN A 10 -14.36 -29.08 19.97
CA ASN A 10 -14.89 -29.61 21.21
C ASN A 10 -15.71 -28.53 21.91
N ASN A 11 -16.96 -28.82 22.25
CA ASN A 11 -17.91 -27.89 22.86
C ASN A 11 -17.94 -27.99 24.40
N ASP A 12 -16.82 -28.36 25.03
CA ASP A 12 -16.73 -28.38 26.48
C ASP A 12 -16.79 -26.99 27.06
N LYS A 13 -17.56 -26.79 28.12
CA LYS A 13 -17.65 -25.50 28.82
C LYS A 13 -16.32 -25.14 29.48
N ILE A 14 -15.66 -24.11 28.96
CA ILE A 14 -14.46 -23.52 29.54
C ILE A 14 -14.89 -22.72 30.78
N ARG A 15 -14.54 -23.18 31.98
CA ARG A 15 -14.91 -22.52 33.25
C ARG A 15 -14.04 -21.32 33.63
N LYS A 16 -12.78 -21.32 33.26
CA LYS A 16 -11.83 -20.19 33.42
C LYS A 16 -10.86 -20.18 32.28
N PHE A 17 -10.71 -19.04 31.67
CA PHE A 17 -9.72 -18.82 30.62
C PHE A 17 -8.82 -17.63 31.00
N ASN A 18 -7.56 -17.91 31.30
CA ASN A 18 -6.54 -16.91 31.55
C ASN A 18 -5.26 -17.33 30.78
N LYS A 19 -5.16 -16.92 29.53
CA LYS A 19 -4.00 -17.19 28.68
C LYS A 19 -3.63 -15.95 27.90
N ILE A 20 -2.33 -15.69 27.82
CA ILE A 20 -1.77 -14.71 26.90
C ILE A 20 -1.50 -15.45 25.58
N ILE A 21 -2.14 -15.00 24.53
CA ILE A 21 -1.91 -15.50 23.17
C ILE A 21 -1.19 -14.43 22.34
N SER A 22 -0.26 -14.85 21.51
CA SER A 22 0.34 -14.00 20.50
C SER A 22 -0.24 -14.39 19.14
N VAL A 23 -0.70 -13.40 18.40
CA VAL A 23 -1.22 -13.56 17.05
C VAL A 23 -0.24 -13.00 16.03
N GLU A 24 -0.31 -13.48 14.79
CA GLU A 24 0.46 -12.92 13.70
C GLU A 24 0.01 -11.47 13.38
N SER A 25 0.94 -10.70 12.85
CA SER A 25 0.69 -9.32 12.48
C SER A 25 -0.24 -9.22 11.27
N ASP A 26 -1.02 -8.15 11.21
CA ASP A 26 -1.90 -7.88 10.07
C ASP A 26 -1.10 -7.43 8.84
N LYS A 27 -1.44 -8.02 7.69
CA LYS A 27 -0.80 -7.73 6.41
C LYS A 27 -1.01 -6.28 5.97
N SER A 28 -2.23 -5.79 6.11
CA SER A 28 -2.61 -4.45 5.65
C SER A 28 -1.98 -3.35 6.51
N ILE A 29 -1.84 -3.58 7.81
CA ILE A 29 -1.12 -2.69 8.73
C ILE A 29 0.37 -2.71 8.39
N SER A 30 0.96 -3.88 8.13
CA SER A 30 2.38 -4.00 7.76
C SER A 30 2.74 -3.22 6.49
N HIS A 31 1.91 -3.30 5.44
CA HIS A 31 2.09 -2.47 4.24
C HIS A 31 2.06 -0.98 4.55
N ARG A 32 1.04 -0.52 5.31
CA ARG A 32 0.87 0.90 5.64
C ARG A 32 1.99 1.43 6.51
N ALA A 33 2.41 0.66 7.52
CA ALA A 33 3.52 1.04 8.38
C ALA A 33 4.80 1.31 7.57
N LEU A 34 5.14 0.43 6.63
CA LEU A 34 6.30 0.60 5.76
C LEU A 34 6.16 1.82 4.83
N LEU A 35 4.99 1.99 4.20
CA LEU A 35 4.74 3.09 3.29
C LEU A 35 4.75 4.45 4.01
N ILE A 36 4.12 4.56 5.17
CA ILE A 36 4.11 5.79 5.97
C ILE A 36 5.50 6.08 6.50
N ALA A 37 6.21 5.09 7.06
CA ALA A 37 7.58 5.26 7.54
C ALA A 37 8.53 5.73 6.44
N SER A 38 8.30 5.35 5.18
CA SER A 38 9.11 5.83 4.05
C SER A 38 8.94 7.33 3.77
N GLN A 39 7.83 7.92 4.21
CA GLN A 39 7.52 9.35 4.05
C GLN A 39 7.88 10.18 5.29
N CYS A 40 8.33 9.56 6.37
CA CYS A 40 8.84 10.25 7.54
C CYS A 40 10.24 10.79 7.31
N ILE A 41 10.70 11.69 8.17
CA ILE A 41 12.10 12.14 8.22
C ILE A 41 12.82 11.34 9.29
N GLY A 42 13.92 10.69 8.90
CA GLY A 42 14.76 9.92 9.83
C GLY A 42 14.27 8.46 10.04
N PRO A 43 14.81 7.77 11.06
CA PRO A 43 14.57 6.35 11.29
C PRO A 43 13.22 6.08 11.98
N SER A 44 12.44 5.19 11.42
CA SER A 44 11.23 4.61 12.05
C SER A 44 11.47 3.15 12.40
N ASN A 45 11.21 2.79 13.65
CA ASN A 45 11.34 1.41 14.13
C ASN A 45 9.98 0.70 14.05
N ILE A 46 9.90 -0.37 13.27
CA ILE A 46 8.68 -1.16 13.12
C ILE A 46 8.94 -2.56 13.65
N ASN A 47 8.19 -2.96 14.66
CA ASN A 47 8.27 -4.28 15.25
C ASN A 47 7.19 -5.19 14.67
N ASN A 48 7.46 -6.48 14.60
CA ASN A 48 6.48 -7.51 14.30
C ASN A 48 5.72 -7.28 12.97
N ILE A 49 6.43 -7.00 11.87
CA ILE A 49 5.85 -6.96 10.52
C ILE A 49 5.50 -8.38 10.08
N LEU A 50 4.35 -8.56 9.43
CA LEU A 50 4.02 -9.81 8.78
C LEU A 50 4.99 -10.06 7.60
N GLU A 51 5.81 -11.09 7.69
CA GLU A 51 6.82 -11.43 6.67
C GLU A 51 6.23 -12.25 5.51
N SER A 52 5.03 -11.92 5.05
CA SER A 52 4.45 -12.50 3.84
C SER A 52 5.17 -12.03 2.58
N GLU A 53 5.04 -12.76 1.49
CA GLU A 53 5.59 -12.39 0.19
C GLU A 53 5.12 -10.99 -0.26
N ASP A 54 3.85 -10.68 -0.05
CA ASP A 54 3.27 -9.38 -0.37
C ASP A 54 4.02 -8.22 0.34
N VAL A 55 4.30 -8.38 1.64
CA VAL A 55 4.98 -7.36 2.45
C VAL A 55 6.47 -7.28 2.09
N LYS A 56 7.10 -8.41 1.79
CA LYS A 56 8.48 -8.43 1.27
C LYS A 56 8.59 -7.65 -0.05
N ASN A 57 7.61 -7.80 -0.94
CA ASN A 57 7.55 -7.01 -2.18
C ASN A 57 7.42 -5.50 -1.90
N THR A 58 6.75 -5.09 -0.81
CA THR A 58 6.70 -3.69 -0.39
C THR A 58 8.08 -3.18 0.00
N ILE A 59 8.82 -3.94 0.79
CA ILE A 59 10.20 -3.59 1.18
C ILE A 59 11.07 -3.44 -0.06
N ILE A 60 11.04 -4.41 -0.98
CA ILE A 60 11.81 -4.38 -2.22
C ILE A 60 11.46 -3.16 -3.08
N CYS A 61 10.16 -2.86 -3.23
CA CYS A 61 9.74 -1.69 -4.00
C CYS A 61 10.21 -0.38 -3.37
N LEU A 62 10.10 -0.23 -2.05
CA LEU A 62 10.58 0.95 -1.34
C LEU A 62 12.11 1.10 -1.44
N GLN A 63 12.86 0.00 -1.34
CA GLN A 63 14.31 0.03 -1.53
C GLN A 63 14.69 0.45 -2.96
N LYS A 64 13.97 -0.03 -3.98
CA LYS A 64 14.16 0.42 -5.37
C LYS A 64 13.83 1.90 -5.56
N LEU A 65 12.93 2.45 -4.76
CA LEU A 65 12.60 3.88 -4.72
C LEU A 65 13.56 4.71 -3.85
N GLY A 66 14.65 4.10 -3.38
CA GLY A 66 15.73 4.79 -2.64
C GLY A 66 15.56 4.84 -1.14
N VAL A 67 14.57 4.14 -0.58
CA VAL A 67 14.39 4.06 0.88
C VAL A 67 15.34 3.02 1.47
N LYS A 68 16.16 3.40 2.44
CA LYS A 68 17.03 2.47 3.16
C LYS A 68 16.20 1.74 4.23
N ILE A 69 16.15 0.42 4.13
CA ILE A 69 15.43 -0.44 5.10
C ILE A 69 16.39 -1.52 5.58
N LEU A 70 16.57 -1.58 6.90
CA LEU A 70 17.41 -2.58 7.57
C LEU A 70 16.51 -3.52 8.39
N LYS A 71 16.84 -4.81 8.37
CA LYS A 71 16.24 -5.81 9.25
C LYS A 71 17.24 -6.19 10.34
N LYS A 72 16.83 -6.06 11.60
CA LYS A 72 17.56 -6.57 12.77
C LYS A 72 16.65 -7.50 13.57
N ASN A 73 16.90 -8.80 13.52
CA ASN A 73 16.01 -9.82 14.09
C ASN A 73 14.56 -9.69 13.55
N LYS A 74 13.57 -9.47 14.42
CA LYS A 74 12.16 -9.22 14.05
C LYS A 74 11.80 -7.74 13.90
N LYS A 75 12.79 -6.86 13.92
CA LYS A 75 12.67 -5.40 13.86
C LYS A 75 13.06 -4.90 12.47
N TYR A 76 12.31 -3.97 11.93
CA TYR A 76 12.65 -3.24 10.71
C TYR A 76 12.91 -1.78 11.03
N ILE A 77 14.00 -1.24 10.51
CA ILE A 77 14.35 0.18 10.62
C ILE A 77 14.23 0.76 9.23
N VAL A 78 13.23 1.64 9.05
CA VAL A 78 12.99 2.35 7.80
C VAL A 78 13.54 3.76 7.92
N TYR A 79 14.49 4.12 7.09
CA TYR A 79 15.05 5.47 7.02
C TYR A 79 14.27 6.25 5.97
N GLY A 80 13.25 6.96 6.42
CA GLY A 80 12.47 7.83 5.54
C GLY A 80 13.23 9.11 5.21
N ASN A 81 13.03 9.63 4.02
CA ASN A 81 13.68 10.82 3.51
C ASN A 81 12.72 12.03 3.42
N GLY A 82 11.53 11.91 4.01
CA GLY A 82 10.50 12.93 3.94
C GLY A 82 9.52 12.71 2.79
N LEU A 83 8.59 13.64 2.66
CA LEU A 83 7.57 13.64 1.61
C LEU A 83 8.21 13.87 0.23
N ALA A 84 7.61 13.30 -0.81
CA ALA A 84 8.04 13.43 -2.21
C ALA A 84 9.54 13.14 -2.44
N SER A 85 10.11 12.22 -1.68
CA SER A 85 11.57 11.95 -1.68
C SER A 85 11.97 10.68 -2.42
N PHE A 86 11.05 9.99 -3.05
CA PHE A 86 11.36 8.77 -3.79
C PHE A 86 12.28 9.06 -4.98
N LYS A 87 13.24 8.17 -5.16
CA LYS A 87 14.17 8.21 -6.30
C LYS A 87 13.61 7.34 -7.45
N LYS A 88 13.97 7.73 -8.66
CA LYS A 88 13.61 6.96 -9.86
C LYS A 88 14.24 5.56 -9.78
N PRO A 89 13.43 4.48 -9.87
CA PRO A 89 13.99 3.14 -9.80
C PRO A 89 14.77 2.80 -11.07
N LYS A 90 15.76 1.93 -10.95
CA LYS A 90 16.51 1.41 -12.09
C LYS A 90 15.53 0.86 -13.15
N ASN A 91 15.74 1.18 -14.41
CA ASN A 91 14.88 0.81 -15.55
C ASN A 91 13.43 1.33 -15.46
N ASN A 92 13.14 2.28 -14.59
CA ASN A 92 11.79 2.83 -14.38
C ASN A 92 10.73 1.76 -14.14
N PHE A 93 11.07 0.68 -13.45
CA PHE A 93 10.21 -0.48 -13.29
C PHE A 93 10.14 -0.98 -11.86
N LEU A 94 8.90 -1.25 -11.42
CA LEU A 94 8.60 -1.92 -10.15
C LEU A 94 7.75 -3.16 -10.40
N TYR A 95 8.15 -4.26 -9.78
CA TYR A 95 7.38 -5.48 -9.73
C TYR A 95 6.75 -5.65 -8.35
N THR A 96 5.43 -5.73 -8.28
CA THR A 96 4.67 -5.75 -7.02
C THR A 96 4.18 -7.16 -6.63
N GLY A 97 4.59 -8.20 -7.35
CA GLY A 97 4.18 -9.58 -7.10
C GLY A 97 2.66 -9.76 -7.26
N ASN A 98 2.01 -10.43 -6.32
CA ASN A 98 0.55 -10.55 -6.24
C ASN A 98 -0.09 -9.51 -5.30
N SER A 99 0.67 -8.50 -4.85
CA SER A 99 0.19 -7.57 -3.83
C SER A 99 -0.66 -6.44 -4.40
N GLY A 100 -1.97 -6.65 -4.42
CA GLY A 100 -2.92 -5.59 -4.79
C GLY A 100 -2.92 -4.41 -3.81
N THR A 101 -2.62 -4.64 -2.52
CA THR A 101 -2.51 -3.58 -1.52
C THR A 101 -1.31 -2.69 -1.81
N LEU A 102 -0.12 -3.29 -1.99
CA LEU A 102 1.08 -2.53 -2.36
C LEU A 102 0.83 -1.68 -3.61
N THR A 103 0.34 -2.31 -4.68
CA THR A 103 0.16 -1.64 -5.98
C THR A 103 -0.75 -0.42 -5.86
N ARG A 104 -1.88 -0.57 -5.20
CA ARG A 104 -2.85 0.52 -5.04
C ARG A 104 -2.35 1.66 -4.17
N LEU A 105 -1.59 1.35 -3.13
CA LEU A 105 -1.07 2.36 -2.23
C LEU A 105 0.19 3.05 -2.77
N ILE A 106 1.06 2.32 -3.47
CA ILE A 106 2.28 2.92 -4.03
C ILE A 106 1.97 3.86 -5.21
N PHE A 107 0.88 3.64 -5.94
CA PHE A 107 0.42 4.56 -6.98
C PHE A 107 0.25 5.98 -6.46
N SER A 108 -0.29 6.14 -5.25
CA SER A 108 -0.53 7.45 -4.63
C SER A 108 0.75 8.21 -4.36
N LEU A 109 1.74 7.54 -3.78
CA LEU A 109 3.00 8.16 -3.39
C LEU A 109 3.88 8.49 -4.61
N ILE A 110 3.84 7.64 -5.65
CA ILE A 110 4.54 7.94 -6.91
C ILE A 110 3.79 9.03 -7.69
N GLY A 111 2.46 8.96 -7.77
CA GLY A 111 1.65 9.85 -8.58
C GLY A 111 1.62 11.30 -8.10
N THR A 112 1.91 11.54 -6.82
CA THR A 112 1.96 12.89 -6.23
C THR A 112 3.40 13.42 -6.08
N GLN A 113 4.34 12.80 -6.78
CA GLN A 113 5.73 13.25 -6.78
C GLN A 113 6.18 13.59 -8.20
N SER A 114 6.65 14.82 -8.41
CA SER A 114 7.19 15.26 -9.70
C SER A 114 8.39 14.40 -10.13
N ASN A 115 8.64 14.38 -11.44
CA ASN A 115 9.80 13.71 -12.06
C ASN A 115 9.85 12.17 -11.89
N LEU A 116 8.80 11.55 -11.37
CA LEU A 116 8.68 10.10 -11.36
C LEU A 116 7.76 9.61 -12.49
N LYS A 117 8.33 8.76 -13.33
CA LYS A 117 7.57 8.00 -14.35
C LYS A 117 8.00 6.54 -14.21
N VAL A 118 7.09 5.70 -13.72
CA VAL A 118 7.40 4.33 -13.30
C VAL A 118 6.39 3.36 -13.88
N LYS A 119 6.89 2.33 -14.57
CA LYS A 119 6.07 1.20 -15.01
C LYS A 119 5.91 0.21 -13.87
N ILE A 120 4.69 -0.18 -13.59
CA ILE A 120 4.35 -1.12 -12.53
C ILE A 120 3.67 -2.34 -13.13
N SER A 121 4.11 -3.52 -12.70
CA SER A 121 3.54 -4.80 -13.07
C SER A 121 3.50 -5.73 -11.85
N GLY A 122 2.62 -6.70 -11.91
CA GLY A 122 2.58 -7.80 -10.95
C GLY A 122 2.62 -9.16 -11.64
N ASP A 123 2.21 -10.18 -10.94
CA ASP A 123 2.04 -11.50 -11.52
C ASP A 123 0.80 -11.58 -12.45
N ALA A 124 0.59 -12.73 -13.06
CA ALA A 124 -0.51 -12.93 -14.00
C ALA A 124 -1.90 -12.70 -13.38
N SER A 125 -2.07 -12.99 -12.09
CA SER A 125 -3.31 -12.78 -11.35
C SER A 125 -3.53 -11.29 -11.07
N LEU A 126 -2.51 -10.60 -10.54
CA LEU A 126 -2.60 -9.18 -10.23
C LEU A 126 -2.78 -8.32 -11.49
N ASN A 127 -2.12 -8.70 -12.58
CA ASN A 127 -2.21 -7.97 -13.84
C ASN A 127 -3.62 -7.99 -14.47
N LYS A 128 -4.48 -8.92 -14.07
CA LYS A 128 -5.89 -8.99 -14.50
C LYS A 128 -6.84 -8.16 -13.62
N ARG A 129 -6.39 -7.69 -12.45
CA ARG A 129 -7.25 -6.96 -11.50
C ARG A 129 -7.49 -5.54 -11.98
N ASP A 130 -8.75 -5.11 -11.86
CA ASP A 130 -9.13 -3.73 -12.15
C ASP A 130 -8.55 -2.75 -11.11
N MET A 131 -7.90 -1.70 -11.63
CA MET A 131 -7.32 -0.60 -10.85
C MET A 131 -8.10 0.71 -11.03
N LYS A 132 -9.19 0.72 -11.80
CA LYS A 132 -9.97 1.92 -12.13
C LYS A 132 -10.37 2.73 -10.90
N ARG A 133 -10.80 2.04 -9.83
CA ARG A 133 -11.20 2.68 -8.57
C ARG A 133 -10.08 3.46 -7.86
N ILE A 134 -8.83 3.24 -8.24
CA ILE A 134 -7.67 3.99 -7.75
C ILE A 134 -7.22 4.99 -8.81
N ILE A 135 -7.23 4.61 -10.07
CA ILE A 135 -6.82 5.45 -11.20
C ILE A 135 -7.70 6.70 -11.25
N ASP A 136 -9.03 6.54 -11.21
CA ASP A 136 -9.97 7.66 -11.33
C ASP A 136 -9.74 8.77 -10.28
N PRO A 137 -9.69 8.48 -8.96
CA PRO A 137 -9.43 9.53 -7.97
C PRO A 137 -8.00 10.08 -8.06
N LEU A 138 -6.99 9.28 -8.36
CA LEU A 138 -5.62 9.77 -8.50
C LEU A 138 -5.45 10.64 -9.74
N SER A 139 -6.15 10.35 -10.84
CA SER A 139 -6.14 11.20 -12.02
C SER A 139 -6.74 12.59 -11.75
N LYS A 140 -7.75 12.68 -10.86
CA LYS A 140 -8.28 13.98 -10.40
C LYS A 140 -7.28 14.78 -9.56
N ILE A 141 -6.37 14.11 -8.87
CA ILE A 141 -5.25 14.73 -8.14
C ILE A 141 -4.19 15.27 -9.11
N GLY A 142 -4.17 14.80 -10.35
CA GLY A 142 -3.20 15.20 -11.38
C GLY A 142 -2.24 14.09 -11.82
N CYS A 143 -2.39 12.88 -11.29
CA CYS A 143 -1.57 11.74 -11.70
C CYS A 143 -1.94 11.28 -13.12
N ASN A 144 -0.95 10.92 -13.93
CA ASN A 144 -1.17 10.38 -15.25
C ASN A 144 -0.88 8.87 -15.29
N PHE A 145 -1.74 8.14 -15.98
CA PHE A 145 -1.61 6.70 -16.18
C PHE A 145 -1.56 6.36 -17.68
N TYR A 146 -0.68 5.44 -18.04
CA TYR A 146 -0.51 5.01 -19.43
C TYR A 146 -0.49 3.49 -19.54
N PRO A 147 -1.14 2.92 -20.58
CA PRO A 147 -1.98 3.58 -21.57
C PRO A 147 -3.26 4.17 -20.93
N LYS A 148 -3.75 5.30 -21.43
CA LYS A 148 -4.91 6.02 -20.85
C LYS A 148 -6.20 5.18 -20.81
N ASN A 149 -6.39 4.29 -21.76
CA ASN A 149 -7.62 3.49 -21.89
C ASN A 149 -7.52 2.13 -21.18
N LYS A 150 -6.50 1.95 -20.30
CA LYS A 150 -6.27 0.69 -19.62
C LYS A 150 -6.41 0.88 -18.10
N ALA A 151 -7.15 -0.01 -17.47
CA ALA A 151 -7.32 -0.03 -16.02
C ALA A 151 -6.71 -1.26 -15.35
N THR A 152 -5.92 -2.05 -16.08
CA THR A 152 -5.22 -3.25 -15.57
C THR A 152 -3.72 -3.11 -15.76
N LEU A 153 -2.93 -3.81 -14.96
CA LEU A 153 -1.47 -3.83 -15.10
C LEU A 153 -1.04 -4.57 -16.40
N PRO A 154 0.15 -4.34 -16.92
CA PRO A 154 1.11 -3.32 -16.48
C PRO A 154 0.65 -1.90 -16.87
N LEU A 155 0.90 -0.95 -15.98
CA LEU A 155 0.63 0.48 -16.17
C LEU A 155 1.88 1.30 -15.89
N THR A 156 2.04 2.39 -16.61
CA THR A 156 3.02 3.42 -16.27
C THR A 156 2.28 4.55 -15.54
N ILE A 157 2.72 4.89 -14.36
CA ILE A 157 2.26 6.07 -13.64
C ILE A 157 3.30 7.18 -13.79
N GLU A 158 2.83 8.38 -14.07
CA GLU A 158 3.61 9.60 -14.12
C GLU A 158 3.09 10.56 -13.07
N GLY A 159 3.98 10.96 -12.18
CA GLY A 159 3.65 11.85 -11.08
C GLY A 159 3.49 13.30 -11.53
N THR A 160 2.68 14.04 -10.77
CA THR A 160 2.44 15.46 -11.00
C THR A 160 3.31 16.33 -10.10
N SER A 161 3.68 17.51 -10.60
CA SER A 161 4.35 18.56 -9.81
C SER A 161 3.35 19.44 -9.04
N LEU A 162 2.07 19.40 -9.43
CA LEU A 162 0.99 20.18 -8.83
C LEU A 162 -0.17 19.26 -8.44
N PRO A 163 -0.03 18.46 -7.38
CA PRO A 163 -1.13 17.64 -6.92
C PRO A 163 -2.26 18.50 -6.35
N LEU A 164 -3.50 18.22 -6.77
CA LEU A 164 -4.68 18.98 -6.40
C LEU A 164 -5.43 18.31 -5.25
N ALA A 165 -5.76 19.09 -4.23
CA ALA A 165 -6.66 18.65 -3.17
C ALA A 165 -8.06 18.36 -3.73
N GLN A 166 -8.73 17.35 -3.20
CA GLN A 166 -10.04 16.94 -3.68
C GLN A 166 -11.02 16.57 -2.57
N LYS A 167 -12.31 16.69 -2.87
CA LYS A 167 -13.38 16.05 -2.14
C LYS A 167 -13.73 14.74 -2.85
N HIS A 168 -13.61 13.60 -2.15
CA HIS A 168 -13.91 12.27 -2.67
C HIS A 168 -15.04 11.62 -1.89
N LEU A 169 -16.06 11.13 -2.61
CA LEU A 169 -17.15 10.35 -2.05
C LEU A 169 -16.91 8.86 -2.33
N GLU A 170 -16.59 8.09 -1.29
CA GLU A 170 -16.39 6.64 -1.38
C GLU A 170 -17.71 5.90 -1.16
N LYS A 171 -18.29 5.40 -2.26
CA LYS A 171 -19.61 4.76 -2.28
C LYS A 171 -19.62 3.28 -1.87
N ILE A 172 -18.48 2.59 -2.07
CA ILE A 172 -18.42 1.11 -1.96
C ILE A 172 -17.74 0.67 -0.67
N GLY A 173 -17.16 1.60 0.09
CA GLY A 173 -16.52 1.32 1.36
C GLY A 173 -15.18 0.56 1.22
N SER A 174 -14.26 1.04 0.36
CA SER A 174 -12.96 0.42 0.17
C SER A 174 -11.88 1.05 1.04
N ALA A 175 -11.33 0.28 1.96
CA ALA A 175 -10.18 0.71 2.76
C ALA A 175 -8.94 1.05 1.90
N GLN A 176 -8.74 0.37 0.77
CA GLN A 176 -7.61 0.63 -0.13
C GLN A 176 -7.78 1.94 -0.89
N VAL A 177 -8.99 2.28 -1.34
CA VAL A 177 -9.27 3.58 -1.98
C VAL A 177 -9.06 4.72 -1.00
N LYS A 178 -9.64 4.64 0.20
CA LYS A 178 -9.42 5.62 1.26
C LYS A 178 -7.94 5.84 1.56
N SER A 179 -7.22 4.75 1.82
CA SER A 179 -5.79 4.83 2.14
C SER A 179 -4.97 5.40 0.98
N SER A 180 -5.31 5.06 -0.26
CA SER A 180 -4.64 5.59 -1.45
C SER A 180 -4.79 7.11 -1.53
N ILE A 181 -6.00 7.63 -1.38
CA ILE A 181 -6.26 9.07 -1.42
C ILE A 181 -5.60 9.80 -0.25
N LEU A 182 -5.63 9.22 0.97
CA LEU A 182 -4.97 9.80 2.14
C LEU A 182 -3.45 9.83 1.99
N LEU A 183 -2.84 8.80 1.42
CA LEU A 183 -1.41 8.80 1.12
C LEU A 183 -1.05 9.84 0.05
N ALA A 184 -1.89 10.01 -0.97
CA ALA A 184 -1.72 11.08 -1.95
C ALA A 184 -1.81 12.47 -1.29
N ALA A 185 -2.72 12.65 -0.34
CA ALA A 185 -2.91 13.90 0.38
C ALA A 185 -1.69 14.33 1.21
N LEU A 186 -0.80 13.41 1.59
CA LEU A 186 0.45 13.76 2.29
C LEU A 186 1.34 14.71 1.46
N ASN A 187 1.32 14.55 0.13
CA ASN A 187 2.11 15.36 -0.80
C ASN A 187 1.27 16.47 -1.49
N THR A 188 0.02 16.65 -1.09
CA THR A 188 -0.92 17.55 -1.77
C THR A 188 -1.20 18.79 -0.90
N PRO A 189 -0.92 19.98 -1.37
CA PRO A 189 -1.32 21.21 -0.67
C PRO A 189 -2.84 21.34 -0.54
N GLY A 190 -3.31 21.92 0.56
CA GLY A 190 -4.73 22.15 0.82
C GLY A 190 -5.41 20.99 1.54
N ILE A 191 -6.73 20.98 1.54
CA ILE A 191 -7.55 20.04 2.31
C ILE A 191 -8.16 19.00 1.38
N THR A 192 -7.71 17.76 1.49
CA THR A 192 -8.38 16.60 0.87
C THR A 192 -9.38 16.02 1.85
N ARG A 193 -10.64 15.88 1.42
CA ARG A 193 -11.73 15.33 2.22
C ARG A 193 -12.24 14.03 1.61
N ILE A 194 -12.43 13.01 2.45
CA ILE A 194 -13.06 11.74 2.06
C ILE A 194 -14.34 11.56 2.86
N GLU A 195 -15.45 11.46 2.16
CA GLU A 195 -16.75 11.09 2.71
C GLU A 195 -17.06 9.65 2.34
N VAL A 196 -17.67 8.89 3.26
CA VAL A 196 -17.94 7.46 3.07
C VAL A 196 -19.43 7.21 3.23
N GLU A 197 -20.11 6.78 2.18
CA GLU A 197 -21.54 6.45 2.24
C GLU A 197 -21.79 5.09 2.94
N LYS A 198 -20.96 4.10 2.65
CA LYS A 198 -21.07 2.77 3.27
C LYS A 198 -19.87 2.50 4.15
N ILE A 199 -20.15 2.32 5.43
CA ILE A 199 -19.16 1.89 6.38
C ILE A 199 -18.83 0.43 6.09
N SER A 200 -17.64 0.18 5.56
CA SER A 200 -17.06 -1.16 5.55
C SER A 200 -16.07 -1.28 6.71
N ARG A 201 -15.58 -2.47 6.95
CA ARG A 201 -14.64 -2.81 8.02
C ARG A 201 -13.71 -1.67 8.44
N TYR A 202 -13.67 -1.35 9.73
CA TYR A 202 -12.93 -0.23 10.35
C TYR A 202 -11.46 -0.53 10.65
N HIS A 203 -10.82 -1.49 10.03
CA HIS A 203 -9.45 -1.82 10.40
C HIS A 203 -8.38 -0.86 9.85
N THR A 204 -8.80 0.21 9.28
CA THR A 204 -7.92 1.28 8.81
C THR A 204 -8.53 2.63 9.08
#